data_39111ddd6b2e00c3ed3adf69448af9ad
#
_entry.id   39111ddd6b2e00c3ed3adf69448af9ad
#
_cell.length_a   1.000
_cell.length_b   1.000
_cell.length_c   1.000
_cell.angle_alpha   90.00
_cell.angle_beta   90.00
_cell.angle_gamma   90.00
#
_symmetry.space_group_name_H-M   'P 1'
#
loop_
_entity.id
_entity.type
_entity.pdbx_description
1 polymer ?
#
loop_
_entity_poly.entity_id
_entity_poly.type
_entity_poly.pdbx_seq_one_letter_code
_entity_poly.pdbx_strand_id
1 'polypeptide(L)'
;MKVQEYISSRREGRPLHFTLLDPGKTSANDLITLAKQTAEAGTDGFMVGGSTDLSLENVDLAVETIKQTTHMPVILFPTHASSVSGKADAIFFMSLLNSESRQFLVGVQIASAPWVKKT
;
A
#
# COMPACT_ATOMS: atom_id res chain seq x y z
N MET A 1 6.80 -11.53 4.77
CA MET A 1 7.77 -10.53 5.35
C MET A 1 7.12 -9.85 6.54
N LYS A 2 7.83 -9.79 7.64
CA LYS A 2 7.36 -9.00 8.80
C LYS A 2 7.75 -7.53 8.62
N VAL A 3 6.85 -6.75 8.06
CA VAL A 3 7.11 -5.36 7.65
C VAL A 3 7.49 -4.48 8.84
N GLN A 4 6.91 -4.71 10.02
CA GLN A 4 7.25 -3.96 11.22
C GLN A 4 8.72 -4.16 11.63
N GLU A 5 9.21 -5.39 11.56
CA GLU A 5 10.62 -5.69 11.86
C GLU A 5 11.55 -5.07 10.81
N TYR A 6 11.17 -5.15 9.55
CA TYR A 6 11.88 -4.50 8.44
C TYR A 6 12.01 -2.99 8.66
N ILE A 7 10.90 -2.31 8.98
CA ILE A 7 10.87 -0.88 9.26
C ILE A 7 11.75 -0.55 10.47
N SER A 8 11.60 -1.30 11.56
CA SER A 8 12.35 -1.04 12.80
C SER A 8 13.85 -1.17 12.60
N SER A 9 14.30 -2.21 11.90
CA SER A 9 15.73 -2.44 11.65
C SER A 9 16.36 -1.38 10.74
N ARG A 10 15.62 -0.92 9.74
CA ARG A 10 16.14 0.08 8.80
C ARG A 10 16.10 1.51 9.32
N ARG A 11 15.23 1.78 10.28
CA ARG A 11 15.07 3.11 10.88
C ARG A 11 16.25 3.51 11.78
N GLU A 12 17.05 2.55 12.22
CA GLU A 12 18.20 2.81 13.05
C GLU A 12 19.25 3.62 12.27
N GLY A 13 19.41 4.88 12.66
CA GLY A 13 20.42 5.80 12.11
C GLY A 13 20.00 6.63 10.90
N ARG A 14 18.81 6.43 10.32
CA ARG A 14 18.34 7.26 9.20
C ARG A 14 16.81 7.27 9.07
N PRO A 15 16.24 8.34 8.47
CA PRO A 15 14.83 8.32 8.08
C PRO A 15 14.56 7.29 6.96
N LEU A 16 13.33 6.79 6.88
CA LEU A 16 12.87 5.92 5.82
C LEU A 16 12.05 6.71 4.81
N HIS A 17 12.11 6.25 3.56
CA HIS A 17 11.31 6.76 2.47
C HIS A 17 10.46 5.66 1.86
N PHE A 18 9.15 5.91 1.71
CA PHE A 18 8.22 5.03 1.01
C PHE A 18 7.63 5.75 -0.19
N THR A 19 7.63 5.08 -1.33
CA THR A 19 7.04 5.60 -2.56
C THR A 19 5.58 5.18 -2.67
N LEU A 20 4.68 6.14 -2.79
CA LEU A 20 3.26 5.87 -3.04
C LEU A 20 3.01 5.77 -4.55
N LEU A 21 2.43 4.66 -4.98
CA LEU A 21 2.00 4.43 -6.35
C LEU A 21 0.48 4.28 -6.39
N ASP A 22 -0.15 4.98 -7.33
CA ASP A 22 -1.59 4.97 -7.53
C ASP A 22 -1.93 4.20 -8.81
N PRO A 23 -2.44 2.96 -8.72
CA PRO A 23 -2.78 2.16 -9.90
C PRO A 23 -3.97 2.71 -10.69
N GLY A 24 -4.76 3.61 -10.12
CA GLY A 24 -5.82 4.32 -10.82
C GLY A 24 -5.32 5.41 -11.77
N LYS A 25 -4.09 5.88 -11.59
CA LYS A 25 -3.46 6.96 -12.38
C LYS A 25 -2.25 6.51 -13.18
N THR A 26 -1.82 5.28 -13.02
CA THR A 26 -0.55 4.77 -13.58
C THR A 26 -0.79 3.47 -14.32
N SER A 27 -0.37 3.38 -15.57
CA SER A 27 -0.43 2.14 -16.35
C SER A 27 0.48 1.05 -15.77
N ALA A 28 0.24 -0.21 -16.13
CA ALA A 28 1.07 -1.32 -15.67
C ALA A 28 2.56 -1.16 -16.08
N ASN A 29 2.82 -0.70 -17.31
CA ASN A 29 4.18 -0.45 -17.78
C ASN A 29 4.86 0.69 -17.03
N ASP A 30 4.13 1.76 -16.75
CA ASP A 30 4.64 2.89 -15.98
C ASP A 30 4.90 2.50 -14.53
N LEU A 31 4.08 1.62 -13.93
CA LEU A 31 4.32 1.07 -12.60
C LEU A 31 5.66 0.34 -12.52
N ILE A 32 5.98 -0.49 -13.52
CA ILE A 32 7.26 -1.21 -13.60
C ILE A 32 8.41 -0.22 -13.66
N THR A 33 8.32 0.77 -14.54
CA THR A 33 9.37 1.78 -14.72
C THR A 33 9.59 2.60 -13.46
N LEU A 34 8.50 3.11 -12.87
CA LEU A 34 8.55 3.90 -11.64
C LEU A 34 9.09 3.09 -10.46
N ALA A 35 8.64 1.83 -10.32
CA ALA A 35 9.13 0.97 -9.25
C ALA A 35 10.64 0.73 -9.35
N LYS A 36 11.16 0.46 -10.54
CA LYS A 36 12.62 0.32 -10.75
C LYS A 36 13.38 1.59 -10.43
N GLN A 37 12.96 2.71 -11.00
CA GLN A 37 13.64 3.99 -10.82
C GLN A 37 13.66 4.43 -9.35
N THR A 38 12.55 4.28 -8.65
CA THR A 38 12.46 4.67 -7.24
C THR A 38 13.22 3.71 -6.31
N ALA A 39 13.25 2.41 -6.65
CA ALA A 39 14.09 1.45 -5.94
C ALA A 39 15.58 1.79 -6.09
N GLU A 40 16.05 2.10 -7.30
CA GLU A 40 17.42 2.54 -7.58
C GLU A 40 17.75 3.87 -6.89
N ALA A 41 16.77 4.77 -6.77
CA ALA A 41 16.93 6.04 -6.08
C ALA A 41 16.98 5.92 -4.54
N GLY A 42 16.71 4.73 -3.97
CA GLY A 42 16.89 4.44 -2.56
C GLY A 42 15.63 4.47 -1.72
N THR A 43 14.43 4.27 -2.31
CA THR A 43 13.21 4.05 -1.52
C THR A 43 13.36 2.79 -0.66
N ASP A 44 12.72 2.77 0.50
CA ASP A 44 12.78 1.65 1.44
C ASP A 44 11.61 0.68 1.27
N GLY A 45 10.60 1.07 0.52
CA GLY A 45 9.44 0.24 0.22
C GLY A 45 8.40 1.03 -0.53
N PHE A 46 7.29 0.37 -0.82
CA PHE A 46 6.20 0.95 -1.60
C PHE A 46 4.90 0.97 -0.81
N MET A 47 4.11 1.99 -1.09
CA MET A 47 2.71 2.07 -0.69
C MET A 47 1.84 2.02 -1.93
N VAL A 48 0.76 1.26 -1.89
CA VAL A 48 -0.23 1.21 -2.96
C VAL A 48 -1.55 1.74 -2.45
N GLY A 49 -2.06 2.75 -3.12
CA GLY A 49 -3.31 3.40 -2.79
C GLY A 49 -3.62 4.53 -3.74
N GLY A 50 -4.77 5.16 -3.56
CA GLY A 50 -5.21 6.29 -4.37
C GLY A 50 -6.45 6.93 -3.79
N SER A 51 -6.77 8.14 -4.27
CA SER A 51 -7.95 8.90 -3.87
C SER A 51 -9.24 8.47 -4.57
N THR A 52 -9.13 7.66 -5.63
CA THR A 52 -10.26 7.12 -6.38
C THR A 52 -10.60 5.72 -5.92
N ASP A 53 -11.82 5.28 -6.19
CA ASP A 53 -12.22 3.90 -5.92
C ASP A 53 -11.47 2.95 -6.86
N LEU A 54 -10.65 2.08 -6.28
CA LEU A 54 -9.85 1.11 -7.00
C LEU A 54 -10.48 -0.28 -6.92
N SER A 55 -10.56 -0.98 -8.05
CA SER A 55 -10.96 -2.38 -8.04
C SER A 55 -9.88 -3.24 -7.37
N LEU A 56 -10.29 -4.34 -6.73
CA LEU A 56 -9.37 -5.29 -6.12
C LEU A 56 -8.36 -5.84 -7.14
N GLU A 57 -8.81 -6.12 -8.37
CA GLU A 57 -7.95 -6.61 -9.46
C GLU A 57 -6.82 -5.64 -9.80
N ASN A 58 -7.12 -4.34 -9.86
CA ASN A 58 -6.10 -3.33 -10.14
C ASN A 58 -5.09 -3.21 -9.00
N VAL A 59 -5.56 -3.30 -7.76
CA VAL A 59 -4.68 -3.28 -6.58
C VAL A 59 -3.81 -4.53 -6.54
N ASP A 60 -4.39 -5.71 -6.75
CA ASP A 60 -3.66 -6.98 -6.78
C ASP A 60 -2.57 -6.98 -7.86
N LEU A 61 -2.92 -6.53 -9.07
CA LEU A 61 -1.97 -6.43 -10.18
C LEU A 61 -0.83 -5.47 -9.85
N ALA A 62 -1.12 -4.31 -9.29
CA ALA A 62 -0.11 -3.34 -8.90
C ALA A 62 0.84 -3.90 -7.82
N VAL A 63 0.28 -4.52 -6.79
CA VAL A 63 1.08 -5.14 -5.70
C VAL A 63 2.00 -6.23 -6.26
N GLU A 64 1.47 -7.14 -7.08
CA GLU A 64 2.26 -8.21 -7.68
C GLU A 64 3.36 -7.66 -8.59
N THR A 65 3.02 -6.68 -9.43
CA THR A 65 3.99 -6.04 -10.33
C THR A 65 5.15 -5.42 -9.57
N ILE A 66 4.87 -4.67 -8.51
CA ILE A 66 5.91 -4.03 -7.69
C ILE A 66 6.77 -5.09 -6.99
N LYS A 67 6.16 -6.11 -6.39
CA LYS A 67 6.88 -7.17 -5.68
C LYS A 67 7.78 -7.99 -6.60
N GLN A 68 7.33 -8.31 -7.80
CA GLN A 68 8.13 -9.03 -8.80
C GLN A 68 9.28 -8.18 -9.33
N THR A 69 9.06 -6.86 -9.44
CA THR A 69 10.04 -5.93 -10.00
C THR A 69 11.14 -5.57 -9.02
N THR A 70 10.82 -5.38 -7.73
CA THR A 70 11.73 -4.77 -6.76
C THR A 70 12.09 -5.67 -5.57
N HIS A 71 11.31 -6.69 -5.29
CA HIS A 71 11.41 -7.55 -4.09
C HIS A 71 11.32 -6.79 -2.75
N MET A 72 10.81 -5.56 -2.80
CA MET A 72 10.62 -4.71 -1.62
C MET A 72 9.24 -4.90 -0.99
N PRO A 73 9.08 -4.54 0.29
CA PRO A 73 7.77 -4.60 0.94
C PRO A 73 6.78 -3.64 0.30
N VAL A 74 5.55 -4.12 0.15
CA VAL A 74 4.42 -3.33 -0.34
C VAL A 74 3.37 -3.23 0.75
N ILE A 75 3.05 -2.00 1.13
CA ILE A 75 2.08 -1.66 2.16
C ILE A 75 0.85 -1.04 1.50
N LEU A 76 -0.33 -1.52 1.83
CA LEU A 76 -1.56 -0.90 1.35
C LEU A 76 -1.84 0.41 2.08
N PHE A 77 -2.29 1.39 1.31
CA PHE A 77 -2.81 2.66 1.80
C PHE A 77 -4.25 2.84 1.28
N PRO A 78 -5.20 2.02 1.77
CA PRO A 78 -6.51 1.92 1.17
C PRO A 78 -7.42 3.06 1.60
N THR A 79 -8.23 3.58 0.66
CA THR A 79 -9.29 4.53 0.93
C THR A 79 -10.63 3.82 1.15
N HIS A 80 -10.82 2.65 0.53
CA HIS A 80 -12.06 1.87 0.57
C HIS A 80 -11.79 0.40 0.89
N ALA A 81 -12.80 -0.29 1.42
CA ALA A 81 -12.73 -1.72 1.71
C ALA A 81 -12.44 -2.59 0.46
N SER A 82 -12.90 -2.15 -0.71
CA SER A 82 -12.65 -2.80 -2.00
C SER A 82 -11.18 -2.81 -2.42
N SER A 83 -10.34 -2.00 -1.79
CA SER A 83 -8.91 -1.89 -2.10
C SER A 83 -8.03 -2.73 -1.17
N VAL A 84 -8.59 -3.57 -0.32
CA VAL A 84 -7.84 -4.43 0.60
C VAL A 84 -7.40 -5.71 -0.09
N SER A 85 -6.16 -5.75 -0.55
CA SER A 85 -5.54 -6.89 -1.22
C SER A 85 -4.81 -7.79 -0.22
N GLY A 86 -5.06 -9.10 -0.31
CA GLY A 86 -4.31 -10.11 0.47
C GLY A 86 -2.89 -10.39 -0.05
N LYS A 87 -2.48 -9.76 -1.14
CA LYS A 87 -1.17 -9.96 -1.77
C LYS A 87 -0.09 -9.02 -1.23
N ALA A 88 -0.49 -7.95 -0.57
CA ALA A 88 0.43 -7.01 0.06
C ALA A 88 1.05 -7.57 1.34
N ASP A 89 2.17 -6.99 1.75
CA ASP A 89 2.90 -7.43 2.94
C ASP A 89 2.36 -6.80 4.23
N ALA A 90 1.70 -5.66 4.13
CA ALA A 90 1.08 -4.95 5.25
C ALA A 90 0.00 -3.97 4.79
N ILE A 91 -0.70 -3.40 5.75
CA ILE A 91 -1.73 -2.39 5.52
C ILE A 91 -1.63 -1.28 6.57
N PHE A 92 -1.79 -0.03 6.14
CA PHE A 92 -2.13 1.07 7.03
C PHE A 92 -3.64 1.03 7.30
N PHE A 93 -4.01 0.49 8.44
CA PHE A 93 -5.42 0.38 8.86
C PHE A 93 -5.84 1.66 9.57
N MET A 94 -6.07 2.71 8.76
CA MET A 94 -6.19 4.08 9.23
C MET A 94 -7.61 4.48 9.61
N SER A 95 -7.67 5.48 10.49
CA SER A 95 -8.87 6.28 10.76
C SER A 95 -8.55 7.76 10.56
N LEU A 96 -9.40 8.48 9.82
CA LEU A 96 -9.24 9.92 9.60
C LEU A 96 -9.88 10.70 10.75
N LEU A 97 -9.12 10.96 11.80
CA LEU A 97 -9.61 11.57 13.04
C LEU A 97 -10.15 13.00 12.87
N ASN A 98 -9.77 13.68 11.80
CA ASN A 98 -10.26 15.00 11.45
C ASN A 98 -11.47 14.99 10.49
N SER A 99 -12.02 13.82 10.19
CA SER A 99 -13.20 13.68 9.34
C SER A 99 -14.48 13.77 10.14
N GLU A 100 -15.49 14.40 9.59
CA GLU A 100 -16.87 14.38 10.08
C GLU A 100 -17.65 13.16 9.52
N SER A 101 -17.12 12.50 8.52
CA SER A 101 -17.74 11.33 7.92
C SER A 101 -17.46 10.07 8.72
N ARG A 102 -18.53 9.40 9.18
CA ARG A 102 -18.43 8.11 9.88
C ARG A 102 -17.69 7.06 9.05
N GLN A 103 -17.84 7.09 7.73
CA GLN A 103 -17.16 6.17 6.81
C GLN A 103 -15.65 6.21 7.00
N PHE A 104 -15.06 7.38 7.11
CA PHE A 104 -13.61 7.52 7.24
C PHE A 104 -13.10 7.40 8.69
N LEU A 105 -13.99 7.48 9.67
CA LEU A 105 -13.64 7.27 11.08
C LEU A 105 -13.64 5.78 11.45
N VAL A 106 -14.69 5.06 11.12
CA VAL A 106 -14.90 3.67 11.55
C VAL A 106 -15.52 2.77 10.46
N GLY A 107 -16.24 3.31 9.49
CA GLY A 107 -17.03 2.54 8.53
C GLY A 107 -16.18 1.67 7.61
N VAL A 108 -15.12 2.21 7.05
CA VAL A 108 -14.18 1.47 6.19
C VAL A 108 -13.47 0.37 6.98
N GLN A 109 -13.10 0.62 8.23
CA GLN A 109 -12.44 -0.34 9.10
C GLN A 109 -13.37 -1.53 9.40
N ILE A 110 -14.64 -1.27 9.71
CA ILE A 110 -15.65 -2.31 9.95
C ILE A 110 -15.86 -3.14 8.67
N ALA A 111 -16.05 -2.49 7.52
CA ALA A 111 -16.24 -3.17 6.25
C ALA A 111 -15.02 -3.99 5.80
N SER A 112 -13.82 -3.55 6.14
CA SER A 112 -12.56 -4.19 5.75
C SER A 112 -12.13 -5.31 6.70
N ALA A 113 -12.60 -5.31 7.94
CA ALA A 113 -12.16 -6.25 8.97
C ALA A 113 -12.20 -7.74 8.57
N PRO A 114 -13.25 -8.24 7.88
CA PRO A 114 -13.28 -9.63 7.43
C PRO A 114 -12.15 -9.99 6.45
N TRP A 115 -11.76 -9.04 5.62
CA TRP A 115 -10.69 -9.22 4.63
C TRP A 115 -9.31 -9.18 5.28
N VAL A 116 -9.09 -8.22 6.16
CA VAL A 116 -7.84 -8.11 6.93
C VAL A 116 -7.61 -9.35 7.79
N LYS A 117 -8.66 -9.91 8.38
CA LYS A 117 -8.56 -11.12 9.20
C LYS A 117 -8.16 -12.37 8.39
N LYS A 118 -8.44 -12.40 7.08
CA LYS A 118 -8.12 -13.52 6.20
C LYS A 118 -6.68 -13.49 5.67
N THR A 119 -6.07 -12.34 5.73
CA THR A 119 -4.70 -12.11 5.26
C THR A 119 -3.70 -12.08 6.41
#